data_23a47278d067e23e6fc228691ba34ab4
#
_entry.id   23a47278d067e23e6fc228691ba34ab4
#
_cell.length_a   1.000
_cell.length_b   1.000
_cell.length_c   1.000
_cell.angle_alpha   90.00
_cell.angle_beta   90.00
_cell.angle_gamma   90.00
#
_symmetry.space_group_name_H-M   'P 1'
#
loop_
_entity.id
_entity.type
_entity.pdbx_description
1 polymer ?
#
loop_
_entity_poly.entity_id
_entity_poly.type
_entity_poly.pdbx_seq_one_letter_code
_entity_poly.pdbx_strand_id
1 'polypeptide(L)'
;MAVIDLDDTNFEDQLANTERAVVDFYAGWCGPCIMFAPKFKRISHDYPHVTFFKLDGEHAPHARKSVQIDDLPYFGIYEHGKFIEGVSTSKEDSFRALVEKHFGKEST
;
A
#
# COMPACT_ATOMS: atom_id res chain seq x y z
N MET A 1 -0.26 6.00 -13.76
CA MET A 1 -0.18 6.57 -12.42
C MET A 1 1.10 6.16 -11.76
N ALA A 2 1.75 7.07 -11.08
CA ALA A 2 2.97 6.76 -10.35
C ALA A 2 2.63 6.23 -8.96
N VAL A 3 3.51 5.38 -8.44
CA VAL A 3 3.47 5.00 -7.03
C VAL A 3 4.16 6.12 -6.25
N ILE A 4 3.53 6.57 -5.18
CA ILE A 4 3.99 7.73 -4.41
C ILE A 4 4.70 7.24 -3.15
N ASP A 5 5.90 7.78 -2.89
CA ASP A 5 6.67 7.45 -1.70
C ASP A 5 6.13 8.18 -0.47
N LEU A 6 5.98 7.44 0.62
CA LEU A 6 5.64 8.00 1.93
C LEU A 6 6.82 7.84 2.88
N ASP A 7 6.87 8.72 3.88
CA ASP A 7 7.81 8.62 4.99
C ASP A 7 7.12 9.07 6.27
N ASP A 8 7.83 9.09 7.39
CA ASP A 8 7.24 9.48 8.67
C ASP A 8 6.79 10.94 8.71
N THR A 9 7.32 11.79 7.84
CA THR A 9 6.95 13.20 7.84
C THR A 9 5.70 13.50 7.03
N ASN A 10 5.39 12.71 6.00
CA ASN A 10 4.24 12.99 5.12
C ASN A 10 3.13 11.94 5.17
N PHE A 11 3.35 10.85 5.87
CA PHE A 11 2.45 9.70 5.91
C PHE A 11 1.02 10.07 6.32
N GLU A 12 0.86 10.74 7.46
CA GLU A 12 -0.48 11.06 7.96
C GLU A 12 -1.21 12.04 7.05
N ASP A 13 -0.54 13.10 6.62
CA ASP A 13 -1.15 14.14 5.79
C ASP A 13 -1.54 13.60 4.41
N GLN A 14 -0.65 12.83 3.79
CA GLN A 14 -0.93 12.27 2.46
C GLN A 14 -2.13 11.34 2.51
N LEU A 15 -2.20 10.47 3.51
CA LEU A 15 -3.32 9.54 3.62
C LEU A 15 -4.61 10.26 3.96
N ALA A 16 -4.56 11.26 4.85
CA ALA A 16 -5.76 12.03 5.22
C ALA A 16 -6.36 12.76 4.01
N ASN A 17 -5.52 13.15 3.06
CA ASN A 17 -5.96 13.88 1.87
C ASN A 17 -6.25 12.95 0.68
N THR A 18 -6.28 11.64 0.90
CA THR A 18 -6.51 10.66 -0.16
C THR A 18 -7.78 9.88 0.16
N GLU A 19 -8.71 9.85 -0.79
CA GLU A 19 -9.98 9.17 -0.59
C GLU A 19 -9.81 7.67 -0.52
N ARG A 20 -9.10 7.08 -1.49
CA ARG A 20 -8.87 5.62 -1.57
C ARG A 20 -7.39 5.36 -1.77
N ALA A 21 -6.80 4.64 -0.84
CA ALA A 21 -5.36 4.41 -0.88
C ALA A 21 -5.01 2.98 -0.54
N VAL A 22 -3.93 2.50 -1.14
CA VAL A 22 -3.26 1.29 -0.71
C VAL A 22 -1.81 1.63 -0.44
N VAL A 23 -1.26 1.11 0.65
CA VAL A 23 0.12 1.36 1.05
C VAL A 23 0.88 0.04 1.09
N ASP A 24 1.96 -0.03 0.32
CA ASP A 24 2.91 -1.15 0.32
C ASP A 24 3.98 -0.84 1.38
N PHE A 25 3.91 -1.55 2.51
CA PHE A 25 4.96 -1.47 3.54
C PHE A 25 6.03 -2.49 3.17
N TYR A 26 7.25 -2.02 2.98
CA TYR A 26 8.35 -2.87 2.54
C TYR A 26 9.62 -2.58 3.35
N ALA A 27 10.67 -3.35 3.10
CA ALA A 27 12.01 -3.10 3.62
C ALA A 27 13.02 -3.38 2.51
N GLY A 28 14.13 -2.67 2.53
CA GLY A 28 15.15 -2.79 1.49
C GLY A 28 15.82 -4.17 1.43
N TRP A 29 15.80 -4.90 2.55
CA TRP A 29 16.40 -6.24 2.64
C TRP A 29 15.40 -7.36 2.29
N CYS A 30 14.16 -7.03 2.07
CA CYS A 30 13.09 -8.01 1.89
C CYS A 30 13.02 -8.44 0.42
N GLY A 31 13.45 -9.68 0.13
CA GLY A 31 13.42 -10.23 -1.23
C GLY A 31 12.05 -10.21 -1.89
N PRO A 32 11.01 -10.75 -1.22
CA PRO A 32 9.65 -10.70 -1.79
C PRO A 32 9.14 -9.28 -2.05
N CYS A 33 9.54 -8.30 -1.23
CA CYS A 33 9.19 -6.90 -1.44
C CYS A 33 9.81 -6.38 -2.74
N ILE A 34 11.09 -6.68 -2.94
CA ILE A 34 11.82 -6.27 -4.14
C ILE A 34 11.20 -6.89 -5.38
N MET A 35 10.85 -8.17 -5.30
CA MET A 35 10.22 -8.88 -6.41
C MET A 35 8.83 -8.33 -6.74
N PHE A 36 8.09 -7.89 -5.72
CA PHE A 36 6.74 -7.37 -5.93
C PHE A 36 6.71 -5.93 -6.42
N ALA A 37 7.76 -5.16 -6.17
CA ALA A 37 7.78 -3.72 -6.51
C ALA A 37 7.38 -3.41 -7.95
N PRO A 38 7.95 -4.07 -8.99
CA PRO A 38 7.52 -3.81 -10.36
C PRO A 38 6.08 -4.24 -10.62
N LYS A 39 5.62 -5.30 -9.96
CA LYS A 39 4.23 -5.74 -10.07
C LYS A 39 3.28 -4.72 -9.47
N PHE A 40 3.62 -4.20 -8.30
CA PHE A 40 2.84 -3.16 -7.62
C PHE A 40 2.67 -1.95 -8.51
N LYS A 41 3.75 -1.49 -9.12
CA LYS A 41 3.71 -0.36 -10.04
C LYS A 41 2.83 -0.64 -11.25
N ARG A 42 2.96 -1.83 -11.85
CA ARG A 42 2.15 -2.22 -13.00
C ARG A 42 0.67 -2.30 -12.64
N ILE A 43 0.37 -2.91 -11.50
CA ILE A 43 -1.01 -3.09 -11.04
C ILE A 43 -1.68 -1.74 -10.78
N SER A 44 -0.91 -0.72 -10.34
CA SER A 44 -1.48 0.60 -10.09
C SER A 44 -2.19 1.19 -11.30
N HIS A 45 -1.76 0.83 -12.50
CA HIS A 45 -2.39 1.32 -13.74
C HIS A 45 -3.77 0.72 -13.96
N ASP A 46 -4.05 -0.44 -13.34
CA ASP A 46 -5.36 -1.10 -13.48
C ASP A 46 -6.41 -0.54 -12.52
N TYR A 47 -5.98 0.28 -11.55
CA TYR A 47 -6.88 0.84 -10.54
C TYR A 47 -6.68 2.35 -10.44
N PRO A 48 -7.04 3.11 -11.52
CA PRO A 48 -6.79 4.56 -11.55
C PRO A 48 -7.59 5.33 -10.51
N HIS A 49 -8.61 4.73 -9.93
CA HIS A 49 -9.44 5.34 -8.88
C HIS A 49 -8.83 5.15 -7.48
N VAL A 50 -7.68 4.47 -7.38
CA VAL A 50 -7.00 4.20 -6.10
C VAL A 50 -5.60 4.78 -6.19
N THR A 51 -5.16 5.47 -5.14
CA THR A 51 -3.80 5.98 -5.07
C THR A 51 -2.91 4.91 -4.43
N PHE A 52 -1.82 4.59 -5.11
CA PHE A 52 -0.86 3.59 -4.67
C PHE A 52 0.34 4.28 -4.03
N PHE A 53 0.59 3.95 -2.78
CA PHE A 53 1.71 4.48 -2.00
C PHE A 53 2.65 3.34 -1.62
N LYS A 54 3.90 3.68 -1.39
CA LYS A 54 4.87 2.75 -0.80
C LYS A 54 5.59 3.43 0.35
N LEU A 55 5.97 2.63 1.35
CA LEU A 55 6.57 3.13 2.57
C LEU A 55 7.62 2.15 3.06
N ASP A 56 8.87 2.65 3.19
CA ASP A 56 9.97 1.86 3.73
C ASP A 56 9.83 1.79 5.25
N GLY A 57 9.40 0.63 5.74
CA GLY A 57 9.12 0.44 7.16
C GLY A 57 10.34 0.55 8.07
N GLU A 58 11.55 0.32 7.53
CA GLU A 58 12.78 0.47 8.30
C GLU A 58 13.11 1.93 8.60
N HIS A 59 12.74 2.82 7.68
CA HIS A 59 13.06 4.24 7.76
C HIS A 59 11.86 5.08 8.14
N ALA A 60 10.75 4.45 8.52
CA ALA A 60 9.54 5.13 8.93
C ALA A 60 8.92 4.40 10.13
N PRO A 61 9.61 4.39 11.28
CA PRO A 61 9.17 3.62 12.45
C PRO A 61 7.81 4.05 13.00
N HIS A 62 7.48 5.32 12.93
CA HIS A 62 6.20 5.82 13.41
C HIS A 62 5.05 5.26 12.56
N ALA A 63 5.18 5.38 11.25
CA ALA A 63 4.17 4.86 10.33
C ALA A 63 4.05 3.32 10.45
N ARG A 64 5.18 2.65 10.58
CA ARG A 64 5.26 1.18 10.72
C ARG A 64 4.49 0.69 11.95
N LYS A 65 4.54 1.45 13.04
CA LYS A 65 3.86 1.09 14.29
C LYS A 65 2.37 1.33 14.27
N SER A 66 1.89 2.10 13.30
CA SER A 66 0.45 2.44 13.23
C SER A 66 -0.41 1.24 12.82
N VAL A 67 0.20 0.19 12.29
CA VAL A 67 -0.49 -1.05 11.93
C VAL A 67 0.31 -2.24 12.42
N GLN A 68 -0.38 -3.36 12.63
CA GLN A 68 0.30 -4.58 13.06
C GLN A 68 0.73 -5.36 11.83
N ILE A 69 2.04 -5.46 11.63
CA ILE A 69 2.62 -6.14 10.47
C ILE A 69 3.40 -7.35 10.96
N ASP A 70 2.97 -8.53 10.50
CA ASP A 70 3.63 -9.77 10.87
C ASP A 70 4.70 -10.20 9.85
N ASP A 71 4.51 -9.81 8.59
CA ASP A 71 5.42 -10.19 7.52
C ASP A 71 5.37 -9.16 6.39
N LEU A 72 6.40 -9.13 5.56
CA LEU A 72 6.54 -8.17 4.46
C LEU A 72 6.59 -8.90 3.11
N PRO A 73 6.07 -8.31 2.03
CA PRO A 73 5.41 -7.01 2.00
C PRO A 73 4.04 -7.07 2.65
N TYR A 74 3.61 -5.94 3.21
CA TYR A 74 2.30 -5.80 3.84
C TYR A 74 1.55 -4.69 3.12
N PHE A 75 0.31 -4.96 2.72
CA PHE A 75 -0.51 -3.99 2.00
C PHE A 75 -1.67 -3.55 2.87
N GLY A 76 -1.73 -2.24 3.14
CA GLY A 76 -2.80 -1.66 3.93
C GLY A 76 -3.79 -0.90 3.06
N ILE A 77 -5.06 -1.08 3.32
CA ILE A 77 -6.14 -0.35 2.65
C ILE A 77 -6.58 0.79 3.55
N TYR A 78 -6.66 1.99 2.98
CA TYR A 78 -7.05 3.20 3.71
C TYR A 78 -8.15 3.93 2.97
N GLU A 79 -9.11 4.49 3.72
CA GLU A 79 -10.13 5.39 3.17
C GLU A 79 -10.11 6.68 3.98
N HIS A 80 -9.91 7.80 3.30
CA HIS A 80 -9.87 9.12 3.95
C HIS A 80 -8.92 9.14 5.15
N GLY A 81 -7.78 8.47 5.03
CA GLY A 81 -6.76 8.41 6.06
C GLY A 81 -6.98 7.34 7.12
N LYS A 82 -8.10 6.63 7.08
CA LYS A 82 -8.39 5.58 8.07
C LYS A 82 -7.96 4.22 7.56
N PHE A 83 -7.23 3.48 8.38
CA PHE A 83 -6.86 2.11 8.08
C PHE A 83 -8.10 1.21 8.16
N ILE A 84 -8.33 0.44 7.09
CA ILE A 84 -9.50 -0.45 7.00
C ILE A 84 -9.09 -1.90 7.20
N GLU A 85 -8.11 -2.36 6.44
CA GLU A 85 -7.70 -3.76 6.45
C GLU A 85 -6.35 -3.88 5.78
N GLY A 86 -5.59 -4.94 6.14
CA GLY A 86 -4.33 -5.19 5.49
C GLY A 86 -4.07 -6.68 5.32
N VAL A 87 -3.10 -7.01 4.48
CA VAL A 87 -2.70 -8.38 4.23
C VAL A 87 -1.21 -8.44 3.95
N SER A 88 -0.55 -9.47 4.47
CA SER A 88 0.83 -9.80 4.12
C SER A 88 0.78 -10.86 3.02
N THR A 89 1.25 -10.51 1.84
CA THR A 89 1.26 -11.44 0.72
C THR A 89 2.25 -10.98 -0.35
N SER A 90 2.80 -11.91 -1.11
CA SER A 90 3.59 -11.61 -2.30
C SER A 90 2.89 -12.13 -3.55
N LYS A 91 1.62 -12.53 -3.42
CA LYS A 91 0.83 -13.06 -4.53
C LYS A 91 -0.03 -11.96 -5.14
N GLU A 92 0.09 -11.77 -6.42
CA GLU A 92 -0.66 -10.74 -7.15
C GLU A 92 -2.18 -10.93 -6.99
N ASP A 93 -2.67 -12.17 -7.10
CA ASP A 93 -4.10 -12.44 -7.00
C ASP A 93 -4.66 -12.05 -5.63
N SER A 94 -3.93 -12.34 -4.57
CA SER A 94 -4.35 -11.99 -3.21
C SER A 94 -4.39 -10.48 -3.02
N PHE A 95 -3.40 -9.79 -3.56
CA PHE A 95 -3.35 -8.33 -3.49
C PHE A 95 -4.51 -7.70 -4.27
N ARG A 96 -4.74 -8.16 -5.51
CA ARG A 96 -5.83 -7.63 -6.33
C ARG A 96 -7.19 -7.88 -5.66
N ALA A 97 -7.36 -9.05 -5.06
CA ALA A 97 -8.61 -9.39 -4.37
C ALA A 97 -8.89 -8.42 -3.22
N LEU A 98 -7.85 -8.02 -2.48
CA LEU A 98 -8.00 -7.07 -1.40
C LEU A 98 -8.42 -5.68 -1.91
N VAL A 99 -7.76 -5.20 -2.95
CA VAL A 99 -8.09 -3.90 -3.55
C VAL A 99 -9.53 -3.90 -4.07
N GLU A 100 -9.91 -4.95 -4.79
CA GLU A 100 -11.24 -5.03 -5.40
C GLU A 100 -12.35 -5.22 -4.38
N LYS A 101 -12.05 -5.88 -3.26
CA LYS A 101 -13.00 -6.04 -2.17
C LYS A 101 -13.48 -4.70 -1.64
N HIS A 102 -12.57 -3.73 -1.54
CA HIS A 102 -12.88 -2.44 -0.94
C HIS A 102 -13.21 -1.34 -1.95
N PHE A 103 -12.60 -1.39 -3.14
CA PHE A 103 -12.67 -0.27 -4.08
C PHE A 103 -13.21 -0.67 -5.46
N GLY A 104 -13.43 -1.95 -5.71
CA GLY A 104 -13.88 -2.41 -7.02
C GLY A 104 -12.75 -2.34 -8.05
N LYS A 105 -13.08 -2.71 -9.29
CA LYS A 105 -12.10 -2.79 -10.37
C LYS A 105 -11.81 -1.45 -11.01
N GLU A 106 -12.81 -0.58 -11.08
CA GLU A 106 -12.62 0.76 -11.65
C GLU A 106 -13.73 1.69 -11.17
N SER A 107 -13.39 2.96 -11.23
CA SER A 107 -14.34 4.03 -10.89
C SER A 107 -15.22 4.33 -12.10
N THR A 108 -16.50 4.26 -11.93
CA THR A 108 -17.46 4.62 -12.99
C THR A 108 -18.19 5.91 -12.66
#